data_cac712ce2982d82b408616af4f2f79aa
#
_entry.id   cac712ce2982d82b408616af4f2f79aa
#
_cell.length_a   1.000
_cell.length_b   1.000
_cell.length_c   1.000
_cell.angle_alpha   90.00
_cell.angle_beta   90.00
_cell.angle_gamma   90.00
#
_symmetry.space_group_name_H-M   'P 1'
#
loop_
_entity.id
_entity.type
_entity.pdbx_description
1 polymer ?
#
loop_
_entity_poly.entity_id
_entity_poly.type
_entity_poly.pdbx_seq_one_letter_code
_entity_poly.pdbx_strand_id
1 'polypeptide(L)'
;ADPLGYPESYYTPTSDGIERIEVIRGAASLQYGSQFGGLLNFRMKGPEKDVLWSIENSSTIGSYGLRTNFTSATLRKGPVSAYGYFNNRKSQGFRPNSAFNANHSFIQINFTPNEAHKFTFEHTYLYYLAQQPGGLTDDILKSDPFFSNRSRNFFRVNWNLLHGNWTYSPDVKTTIKVSATALEANRFSLGFRGIPSMINLNPIITVDEQNADGSFVYERDLIAGQFSNRTAEAKVLRRYRYYDLPRVLLFGIKAFQSLNLSEQGPGSKGKNADFSFRWQEFSDYPNQSSFTFPNLNLAAFMEHIFFLENGWSITPGMRIEHIRTKAKGSYTNIVFDNAGNVIDRSELYDDFSFSRGFALIGIGISKKEKNKEKYFNWSQNYRSVTFADIRTVNPTFIIDPEIKDEKGWTSDWGTRGNKGPWGYDANLFTLYYANRIGIVFNNRAQRVRKNIGAALMYGVESFISYDLTSVGQSKWKINLWTNTAITGSNYIQSDVPNVQGKRVEFVPLLNLKTGATVKSEKWSFNLQVSALTEQFTDVENSEVAQPGDLRDGILGPIPAYNVIDLSGAYTPKWGAIDYGINNLFNSTYFTRRALGYPGPGIIPSAPRNIYLGLRIKLDDKTKI
;
A
#
# COMPACT_ATOMS: atom_id res chain seq x y z
N ALA A 1 6.05 9.53 2.84
CA ALA A 1 6.35 8.11 3.12
C ALA A 1 7.29 8.03 4.30
N ASP A 2 7.02 7.14 5.22
CA ASP A 2 7.93 6.81 6.30
C ASP A 2 9.13 6.06 5.69
N PRO A 3 10.37 6.57 5.82
CA PRO A 3 11.54 5.86 5.33
C PRO A 3 11.73 4.50 5.97
N LEU A 4 11.00 4.18 7.04
CA LEU A 4 11.00 2.88 7.70
C LEU A 4 9.96 1.90 7.15
N GLY A 5 9.15 2.28 6.14
CA GLY A 5 8.20 1.40 5.48
C GLY A 5 7.04 0.95 6.36
N TYR A 6 6.65 1.79 7.33
CA TYR A 6 5.51 1.53 8.20
C TYR A 6 4.47 2.65 7.99
N PRO A 7 3.55 2.79 8.62
CA PRO A 7 2.12 2.68 8.71
C PRO A 7 1.32 2.93 7.42
N GLU A 8 1.88 3.40 6.32
CA GLU A 8 1.12 3.66 5.08
C GLU A 8 0.36 2.44 4.57
N SER A 9 0.88 1.23 4.84
CA SER A 9 0.21 -0.02 4.46
C SER A 9 -1.12 -0.27 5.21
N TYR A 10 -1.40 0.48 6.28
CA TYR A 10 -2.62 0.35 7.06
C TYR A 10 -3.71 1.35 6.68
N TYR A 11 -3.39 2.33 5.87
CA TYR A 11 -4.33 3.35 5.42
C TYR A 11 -4.38 3.45 3.90
N THR A 12 -5.58 3.42 3.35
CA THR A 12 -5.88 3.77 1.96
C THR A 12 -7.10 4.68 1.96
N PRO A 13 -7.07 5.85 1.30
CA PRO A 13 -8.24 6.72 1.20
C PRO A 13 -9.42 5.98 0.56
N THR A 14 -10.64 6.35 0.97
CA THR A 14 -11.84 5.85 0.30
C THR A 14 -11.92 6.36 -1.14
N SER A 15 -12.29 5.50 -2.09
CA SER A 15 -12.39 5.84 -3.52
C SER A 15 -13.28 7.04 -3.80
N ASP A 16 -14.40 7.15 -3.08
CA ASP A 16 -15.34 8.26 -3.22
C ASP A 16 -14.74 9.62 -2.84
N GLY A 17 -13.74 9.63 -1.95
CA GLY A 17 -13.01 10.83 -1.50
C GLY A 17 -11.83 11.21 -2.40
N ILE A 18 -11.46 10.40 -3.39
CA ILE A 18 -10.31 10.63 -4.27
C ILE A 18 -10.76 11.39 -5.52
N GLU A 19 -10.05 12.46 -5.87
CA GLU A 19 -10.22 13.17 -7.13
C GLU A 19 -9.49 12.43 -8.27
N ARG A 20 -8.20 12.07 -8.02
CA ARG A 20 -7.36 11.32 -8.95
C ARG A 20 -6.16 10.68 -8.24
N ILE A 21 -5.59 9.68 -8.89
CA ILE A 21 -4.33 9.05 -8.47
C ILE A 21 -3.24 9.43 -9.47
N GLU A 22 -2.14 9.98 -8.97
CA GLU A 22 -0.98 10.37 -9.76
C GLU A 22 0.13 9.33 -9.56
N VAL A 23 0.65 8.78 -10.65
CA VAL A 23 1.84 7.89 -10.65
C VAL A 23 3.04 8.73 -11.05
N ILE A 24 4.02 8.85 -10.15
CA ILE A 24 5.22 9.66 -10.37
C ILE A 24 6.42 8.74 -10.45
N ARG A 25 7.17 8.83 -11.55
CA ARG A 25 8.34 7.99 -11.85
C ARG A 25 9.54 8.86 -12.26
N GLY A 26 10.74 8.26 -12.27
CA GLY A 26 11.96 8.88 -12.76
C GLY A 26 12.54 9.97 -11.85
N ALA A 27 13.27 10.93 -12.43
CA ALA A 27 13.99 11.97 -11.70
C ALA A 27 13.09 12.82 -10.77
N ALA A 28 11.86 13.12 -11.19
CA ALA A 28 10.87 13.85 -10.39
C ALA A 28 10.44 13.10 -9.12
N SER A 29 10.72 11.80 -9.01
CA SER A 29 10.45 11.03 -7.78
C SER A 29 11.40 11.39 -6.64
N LEU A 30 12.60 11.92 -6.93
CA LEU A 30 13.61 12.26 -5.93
C LEU A 30 13.15 13.35 -4.94
N GLN A 31 12.27 14.26 -5.35
CA GLN A 31 11.66 15.23 -4.43
C GLN A 31 10.80 14.57 -3.33
N TYR A 32 10.25 13.39 -3.58
CA TYR A 32 9.38 12.69 -2.64
C TYR A 32 10.12 11.66 -1.77
N GLY A 33 11.22 11.13 -2.25
CA GLY A 33 12.03 10.15 -1.52
C GLY A 33 12.93 9.32 -2.44
N SER A 34 13.58 8.36 -1.84
CA SER A 34 14.60 7.52 -2.46
C SER A 34 14.10 6.14 -2.90
N GLN A 35 12.80 5.86 -2.79
CA GLN A 35 12.20 4.53 -2.95
C GLN A 35 12.27 4.00 -4.38
N PHE A 36 12.34 2.65 -4.50
CA PHE A 36 12.22 1.94 -5.76
C PHE A 36 10.78 1.99 -6.31
N GLY A 37 10.62 2.01 -7.62
CA GLY A 37 9.32 1.89 -8.28
C GLY A 37 8.47 3.16 -8.36
N GLY A 38 8.92 4.30 -7.82
CA GLY A 38 8.21 5.58 -7.89
C GLY A 38 7.21 5.81 -6.74
N LEU A 39 6.19 6.63 -6.99
CA LEU A 39 5.22 7.10 -5.99
C LEU A 39 3.81 7.08 -6.52
N LEU A 40 2.86 6.63 -5.68
CA LEU A 40 1.43 6.84 -5.86
C LEU A 40 0.97 8.02 -5.00
N ASN A 41 0.48 9.08 -5.62
CA ASN A 41 -0.04 10.25 -4.94
C ASN A 41 -1.56 10.32 -5.08
N PHE A 42 -2.27 10.13 -3.96
CA PHE A 42 -3.73 10.25 -3.91
C PHE A 42 -4.10 11.73 -3.74
N ARG A 43 -4.71 12.31 -4.77
CA ARG A 43 -5.30 13.65 -4.67
C ARG A 43 -6.71 13.52 -4.14
N MET A 44 -6.93 14.05 -2.94
CA MET A 44 -8.26 14.07 -2.34
C MET A 44 -9.14 15.11 -3.03
N LYS A 45 -10.45 14.83 -3.09
CA LYS A 45 -11.44 15.86 -3.48
C LYS A 45 -11.32 17.06 -2.55
N GLY A 46 -11.55 18.24 -3.08
CA GLY A 46 -11.55 19.48 -2.32
C GLY A 46 -12.84 20.28 -2.55
N PRO A 47 -12.94 21.49 -1.99
CA PRO A 47 -14.11 22.34 -2.14
C PRO A 47 -14.43 22.63 -3.61
N GLU A 48 -15.66 22.37 -4.03
CA GLU A 48 -16.14 22.66 -5.37
C GLU A 48 -16.08 24.17 -5.67
N LYS A 49 -15.71 24.54 -6.92
CA LYS A 49 -15.42 25.94 -7.23
C LYS A 49 -16.68 26.80 -7.45
N ASP A 50 -17.72 26.21 -8.01
CA ASP A 50 -18.86 26.95 -8.57
C ASP A 50 -20.14 26.88 -7.72
N VAL A 51 -20.04 26.40 -6.48
CA VAL A 51 -21.17 26.32 -5.55
C VAL A 51 -20.83 26.96 -4.21
N LEU A 52 -21.81 27.54 -3.53
CA LEU A 52 -21.69 28.03 -2.18
C LEU A 52 -21.73 26.89 -1.16
N TRP A 53 -22.57 25.92 -1.42
CA TRP A 53 -22.64 24.68 -0.65
C TRP A 53 -23.07 23.51 -1.52
N SER A 54 -22.61 22.32 -1.19
CA SER A 54 -23.13 21.06 -1.74
C SER A 54 -23.07 19.95 -0.69
N ILE A 55 -23.98 19.02 -0.79
CA ILE A 55 -24.00 17.77 -0.01
C ILE A 55 -24.18 16.62 -0.99
N GLU A 56 -23.32 15.62 -0.92
CA GLU A 56 -23.45 14.39 -1.69
C GLU A 56 -23.51 13.19 -0.75
N ASN A 57 -24.49 12.30 -0.94
CA ASN A 57 -24.57 11.03 -0.27
C ASN A 57 -24.51 9.89 -1.29
N SER A 58 -23.68 8.87 -1.00
CA SER A 58 -23.58 7.63 -1.75
C SER A 58 -23.72 6.46 -0.79
N SER A 59 -24.80 5.70 -0.92
CA SER A 59 -25.11 4.54 -0.08
C SER A 59 -25.12 3.28 -0.94
N THR A 60 -24.38 2.24 -0.53
CA THR A 60 -24.28 0.98 -1.26
C THR A 60 -24.60 -0.20 -0.35
N ILE A 61 -25.33 -1.16 -0.90
CA ILE A 61 -25.56 -2.48 -0.29
C ILE A 61 -25.00 -3.54 -1.23
N GLY A 62 -24.57 -4.67 -0.69
CA GLY A 62 -24.01 -5.74 -1.50
C GLY A 62 -23.99 -7.09 -0.80
N SER A 63 -23.44 -8.08 -1.51
CA SER A 63 -23.24 -9.43 -1.00
C SER A 63 -22.50 -9.43 0.33
N TYR A 64 -22.66 -10.49 1.10
CA TYR A 64 -21.99 -10.70 2.39
C TYR A 64 -22.30 -9.61 3.43
N GLY A 65 -23.51 -9.03 3.37
CA GLY A 65 -23.93 -7.98 4.29
C GLY A 65 -23.15 -6.66 4.13
N LEU A 66 -22.54 -6.43 2.95
CA LEU A 66 -21.84 -5.17 2.67
C LEU A 66 -22.82 -4.00 2.72
N ARG A 67 -22.46 -3.00 3.51
CA ARG A 67 -23.14 -1.70 3.57
C ARG A 67 -22.09 -0.61 3.61
N THR A 68 -22.21 0.37 2.72
CA THR A 68 -21.37 1.56 2.74
C THR A 68 -22.24 2.80 2.73
N ASN A 69 -21.83 3.82 3.47
CA ASN A 69 -22.45 5.13 3.43
C ASN A 69 -21.36 6.19 3.41
N PHE A 70 -21.25 6.89 2.29
CA PHE A 70 -20.35 8.01 2.10
C PHE A 70 -21.18 9.29 2.02
N THR A 71 -20.88 10.26 2.88
CA THR A 71 -21.50 11.58 2.85
C THR A 71 -20.41 12.63 2.81
N SER A 72 -20.46 13.54 1.84
CA SER A 72 -19.55 14.66 1.74
C SER A 72 -20.27 15.99 1.64
N ALA A 73 -19.59 17.05 2.07
CA ALA A 73 -20.11 18.41 1.99
C ALA A 73 -19.02 19.39 1.55
N THR A 74 -19.43 20.40 0.76
CA THR A 74 -18.66 21.59 0.41
C THR A 74 -19.32 22.82 1.02
N LEU A 75 -18.52 23.75 1.50
CA LEU A 75 -18.95 25.07 1.95
C LEU A 75 -17.95 26.12 1.46
N ARG A 76 -18.50 27.28 0.94
CA ARG A 76 -17.71 28.43 0.51
C ARG A 76 -18.33 29.72 1.06
N LYS A 77 -17.44 30.54 1.70
CA LYS A 77 -17.85 31.87 2.15
C LYS A 77 -16.64 32.80 2.14
N GLY A 78 -16.65 33.77 1.23
CA GLY A 78 -15.53 34.72 1.08
C GLY A 78 -14.18 34.00 0.85
N PRO A 79 -13.14 34.30 1.62
CA PRO A 79 -11.82 33.72 1.45
C PRO A 79 -11.70 32.28 1.97
N VAL A 80 -12.74 31.76 2.64
CA VAL A 80 -12.75 30.43 3.24
C VAL A 80 -13.52 29.44 2.37
N SER A 81 -12.95 28.26 2.14
CA SER A 81 -13.66 27.14 1.56
C SER A 81 -13.32 25.85 2.34
N ALA A 82 -14.31 25.00 2.52
CA ALA A 82 -14.16 23.73 3.24
C ALA A 82 -14.78 22.59 2.43
N TYR A 83 -14.18 21.42 2.54
CA TYR A 83 -14.72 20.15 2.08
C TYR A 83 -14.47 19.11 3.14
N GLY A 84 -15.45 18.25 3.34
CA GLY A 84 -15.26 17.12 4.24
C GLY A 84 -16.13 15.95 3.85
N TYR A 85 -15.74 14.76 4.30
CA TYR A 85 -16.58 13.56 4.17
C TYR A 85 -16.49 12.68 5.40
N PHE A 86 -17.54 11.90 5.58
CA PHE A 86 -17.57 10.73 6.46
C PHE A 86 -18.00 9.51 5.66
N ASN A 87 -17.28 8.39 5.82
CA ASN A 87 -17.59 7.12 5.17
C ASN A 87 -17.59 5.99 6.18
N ASN A 88 -18.73 5.33 6.35
CA ASN A 88 -18.83 4.08 7.12
C ASN A 88 -18.94 2.90 6.16
N ARG A 89 -18.15 1.86 6.40
CA ARG A 89 -18.19 0.60 5.66
C ARG A 89 -18.24 -0.56 6.64
N LYS A 90 -19.19 -1.47 6.44
CA LYS A 90 -19.26 -2.70 7.23
C LYS A 90 -19.71 -3.87 6.37
N SER A 91 -19.24 -5.08 6.73
CA SER A 91 -19.62 -6.33 6.09
C SER A 91 -19.49 -7.47 7.09
N GLN A 92 -20.22 -8.56 6.88
CA GLN A 92 -20.00 -9.83 7.58
C GLN A 92 -18.80 -10.60 6.98
N GLY A 93 -18.35 -10.21 5.75
CA GLY A 93 -17.32 -10.91 5.00
C GLY A 93 -17.84 -12.18 4.34
N PHE A 94 -17.08 -12.73 3.39
CA PHE A 94 -17.48 -13.93 2.64
C PHE A 94 -17.08 -15.25 3.32
N ARG A 95 -16.27 -15.18 4.38
CA ARG A 95 -15.86 -16.33 5.22
C ARG A 95 -16.40 -16.14 6.65
N PRO A 96 -16.64 -17.22 7.40
CA PRO A 96 -16.80 -17.10 8.85
C PRO A 96 -15.63 -16.33 9.46
N ASN A 97 -15.87 -15.56 10.51
CA ASN A 97 -14.84 -14.77 11.22
C ASN A 97 -14.10 -13.75 10.32
N SER A 98 -14.76 -13.16 9.34
CA SER A 98 -14.21 -12.14 8.46
C SER A 98 -14.97 -10.82 8.43
N ALA A 99 -15.81 -10.59 9.44
CA ALA A 99 -16.57 -9.35 9.59
C ALA A 99 -15.65 -8.15 9.82
N PHE A 100 -16.03 -6.99 9.27
CA PHE A 100 -15.31 -5.74 9.52
C PHE A 100 -16.25 -4.53 9.66
N ASN A 101 -15.74 -3.51 10.32
CA ASN A 101 -16.30 -2.17 10.40
C ASN A 101 -15.17 -1.13 10.24
N ALA A 102 -15.37 -0.18 9.32
CA ALA A 102 -14.42 0.89 9.04
C ALA A 102 -15.12 2.23 8.97
N ASN A 103 -14.57 3.22 9.67
CA ASN A 103 -15.01 4.61 9.63
C ASN A 103 -13.86 5.47 9.13
N HIS A 104 -14.11 6.22 8.06
CA HIS A 104 -13.16 7.17 7.48
C HIS A 104 -13.77 8.56 7.53
N SER A 105 -13.00 9.54 7.95
CA SER A 105 -13.35 10.94 7.76
C SER A 105 -12.17 11.75 7.23
N PHE A 106 -12.49 12.78 6.50
CA PHE A 106 -11.55 13.74 5.97
C PHE A 106 -12.17 15.13 6.01
N ILE A 107 -11.38 16.12 6.41
CA ILE A 107 -11.78 17.52 6.38
C ILE A 107 -10.61 18.30 5.78
N GLN A 108 -10.91 19.17 4.83
CA GLN A 108 -9.97 20.14 4.26
C GLN A 108 -10.58 21.54 4.40
N ILE A 109 -9.82 22.47 4.96
CA ILE A 109 -10.18 23.89 5.07
C ILE A 109 -9.11 24.69 4.33
N ASN A 110 -9.53 25.52 3.37
CA ASN A 110 -8.66 26.46 2.68
C ASN A 110 -9.03 27.88 3.11
N PHE A 111 -8.00 28.68 3.44
CA PHE A 111 -8.11 30.09 3.68
C PHE A 111 -7.21 30.83 2.69
N THR A 112 -7.79 31.66 1.82
CA THR A 112 -7.11 32.38 0.75
C THR A 112 -7.42 33.88 0.94
N PRO A 113 -6.69 34.57 1.86
CA PRO A 113 -6.97 35.99 2.19
C PRO A 113 -6.70 36.93 1.00
N ASN A 114 -5.80 36.55 0.10
CA ASN A 114 -5.45 37.26 -1.13
C ASN A 114 -4.81 36.29 -2.13
N GLU A 115 -4.47 36.79 -3.32
CA GLU A 115 -3.88 35.96 -4.40
C GLU A 115 -2.48 35.40 -4.06
N ALA A 116 -1.73 36.06 -3.18
CA ALA A 116 -0.38 35.65 -2.82
C ALA A 116 -0.37 34.54 -1.76
N HIS A 117 -1.36 34.44 -0.89
CA HIS A 117 -1.36 33.54 0.24
C HIS A 117 -2.51 32.54 0.22
N LYS A 118 -2.18 31.26 0.35
CA LYS A 118 -3.15 30.19 0.56
C LYS A 118 -2.70 29.32 1.72
N PHE A 119 -3.57 29.14 2.70
CA PHE A 119 -3.42 28.19 3.80
C PHE A 119 -4.37 27.03 3.60
N THR A 120 -3.88 25.81 3.77
CA THR A 120 -4.69 24.59 3.72
C THR A 120 -4.44 23.79 4.97
N PHE A 121 -5.50 23.42 5.66
CA PHE A 121 -5.47 22.50 6.79
C PHE A 121 -6.28 21.26 6.43
N GLU A 122 -5.73 20.07 6.73
CA GLU A 122 -6.37 18.78 6.47
C GLU A 122 -6.30 17.89 7.72
N HIS A 123 -7.38 17.19 7.98
CA HIS A 123 -7.44 16.14 8.98
C HIS A 123 -8.01 14.88 8.36
N THR A 124 -7.30 13.76 8.52
CA THR A 124 -7.75 12.43 8.09
C THR A 124 -7.85 11.51 9.29
N TYR A 125 -8.98 10.85 9.42
CA TYR A 125 -9.22 9.86 10.47
C TYR A 125 -9.64 8.53 9.87
N LEU A 126 -9.10 7.43 10.42
CA LEU A 126 -9.56 6.07 10.16
C LEU A 126 -9.68 5.31 11.48
N TYR A 127 -10.83 4.68 11.67
CA TYR A 127 -11.00 3.56 12.59
C TYR A 127 -11.37 2.32 11.79
N TYR A 128 -10.61 1.25 11.97
CA TYR A 128 -10.85 -0.04 11.32
C TYR A 128 -10.78 -1.15 12.36
N LEU A 129 -11.81 -1.98 12.44
CA LEU A 129 -11.86 -3.20 13.23
C LEU A 129 -12.32 -4.34 12.33
N ALA A 130 -11.56 -5.42 12.29
CA ALA A 130 -11.88 -6.62 11.53
C ALA A 130 -11.60 -7.89 12.33
N GLN A 131 -12.42 -8.91 12.11
CA GLN A 131 -12.08 -10.29 12.41
C GLN A 131 -11.11 -10.82 11.35
N GLN A 132 -10.32 -11.82 11.72
CA GLN A 132 -9.35 -12.44 10.79
C GLN A 132 -9.51 -13.94 10.78
N PRO A 133 -10.06 -14.49 9.68
CA PRO A 133 -10.44 -15.90 9.59
C PRO A 133 -9.26 -16.89 9.56
N GLY A 134 -8.02 -16.38 9.46
CA GLY A 134 -6.83 -17.18 9.27
C GLY A 134 -6.57 -17.57 7.81
N GLY A 135 -5.42 -18.18 7.55
CA GLY A 135 -5.05 -18.72 6.24
C GLY A 135 -5.61 -20.12 5.99
N LEU A 136 -5.41 -20.61 4.77
CA LEU A 136 -5.80 -21.96 4.34
C LEU A 136 -4.56 -22.72 3.88
N THR A 137 -4.62 -24.06 3.97
CA THR A 137 -3.72 -24.94 3.22
C THR A 137 -4.18 -25.05 1.76
N ASP A 138 -3.34 -25.60 0.88
CA ASP A 138 -3.72 -25.86 -0.50
C ASP A 138 -4.89 -26.83 -0.63
N ASP A 139 -4.95 -27.85 0.21
CA ASP A 139 -6.03 -28.85 0.20
C ASP A 139 -7.33 -28.28 0.78
N ILE A 140 -7.26 -27.46 1.84
CA ILE A 140 -8.45 -26.80 2.37
C ILE A 140 -8.99 -25.79 1.35
N LEU A 141 -8.13 -25.03 0.65
CA LEU A 141 -8.61 -24.11 -0.40
C LEU A 141 -9.39 -24.84 -1.50
N LYS A 142 -8.97 -26.06 -1.88
CA LYS A 142 -9.66 -26.86 -2.91
C LYS A 142 -10.98 -27.44 -2.41
N SER A 143 -11.02 -27.90 -1.16
CA SER A 143 -12.20 -28.55 -0.58
C SER A 143 -13.23 -27.58 -0.02
N ASP A 144 -12.78 -26.56 0.71
CA ASP A 144 -13.63 -25.53 1.32
C ASP A 144 -12.90 -24.17 1.40
N PRO A 145 -12.98 -23.32 0.37
CA PRO A 145 -12.37 -21.99 0.36
C PRO A 145 -12.96 -21.04 1.40
N PHE A 146 -14.08 -21.40 2.03
CA PHE A 146 -14.74 -20.62 3.09
C PHE A 146 -14.31 -21.01 4.51
N PHE A 147 -13.56 -22.07 4.67
CA PHE A 147 -13.14 -22.57 5.97
C PHE A 147 -12.49 -21.48 6.85
N SER A 148 -12.80 -21.50 8.15
CA SER A 148 -12.13 -20.70 9.18
C SER A 148 -12.19 -21.40 10.53
N ASN A 149 -11.05 -21.48 11.20
CA ASN A 149 -10.93 -21.98 12.56
C ASN A 149 -10.46 -20.88 13.56
N ARG A 150 -10.56 -19.58 13.18
CA ARG A 150 -10.06 -18.44 13.95
C ARG A 150 -11.19 -17.53 14.42
N SER A 151 -12.00 -18.00 15.35
CA SER A 151 -13.18 -17.26 15.83
C SER A 151 -12.86 -16.03 16.70
N ARG A 152 -11.63 -15.93 17.22
CA ARG A 152 -11.23 -14.86 18.15
C ARG A 152 -10.00 -14.06 17.73
N ASN A 153 -9.69 -14.09 16.43
CA ASN A 153 -8.64 -13.25 15.86
C ASN A 153 -9.23 -11.91 15.41
N PHE A 154 -8.57 -10.83 15.82
CA PHE A 154 -8.99 -9.46 15.50
C PHE A 154 -7.81 -8.59 15.08
N PHE A 155 -8.11 -7.61 14.25
CA PHE A 155 -7.18 -6.56 13.85
C PHE A 155 -7.86 -5.21 14.00
N ARG A 156 -7.16 -4.23 14.60
CA ARG A 156 -7.65 -2.87 14.77
C ARG A 156 -6.61 -1.86 14.36
N VAL A 157 -7.04 -0.82 13.66
CA VAL A 157 -6.25 0.36 13.33
C VAL A 157 -7.00 1.60 13.75
N ASN A 158 -6.32 2.52 14.43
CA ASN A 158 -6.71 3.92 14.58
C ASN A 158 -5.66 4.78 13.90
N TRP A 159 -6.10 5.77 13.15
CA TRP A 159 -5.24 6.63 12.35
C TRP A 159 -5.73 8.06 12.43
N ASN A 160 -4.86 8.96 12.89
CA ASN A 160 -5.11 10.40 12.91
C ASN A 160 -3.96 11.09 12.21
N LEU A 161 -4.24 11.76 11.11
CA LEU A 161 -3.27 12.50 10.31
C LEU A 161 -3.71 13.95 10.20
N LEU A 162 -2.88 14.85 10.68
CA LEU A 162 -3.02 16.30 10.54
C LEU A 162 -2.02 16.78 9.51
N HIS A 163 -2.44 17.63 8.60
CA HIS A 163 -1.58 18.26 7.60
C HIS A 163 -1.91 19.75 7.48
N GLY A 164 -0.89 20.58 7.62
CA GLY A 164 -0.96 22.01 7.35
C GLY A 164 -0.06 22.39 6.18
N ASN A 165 -0.53 23.27 5.33
CA ASN A 165 0.25 23.76 4.21
C ASN A 165 0.01 25.25 3.99
N TRP A 166 1.09 26.02 3.89
CA TRP A 166 1.10 27.41 3.46
C TRP A 166 1.77 27.51 2.09
N THR A 167 1.05 28.09 1.14
CA THR A 167 1.56 28.42 -0.19
C THR A 167 1.63 29.93 -0.31
N TYR A 168 2.81 30.45 -0.62
CA TYR A 168 3.08 31.86 -0.86
C TYR A 168 3.58 32.07 -2.28
N SER A 169 2.87 32.88 -3.04
CA SER A 169 3.18 33.23 -4.44
C SER A 169 3.34 34.76 -4.54
N PRO A 170 4.55 35.30 -4.20
CA PRO A 170 4.78 36.74 -4.24
C PRO A 170 4.66 37.33 -5.63
N ASP A 171 4.89 36.52 -6.64
CA ASP A 171 4.78 36.83 -8.05
C ASP A 171 4.40 35.58 -8.87
N VAL A 172 4.08 35.73 -10.15
CA VAL A 172 3.72 34.63 -11.06
C VAL A 172 4.86 33.64 -11.32
N LYS A 173 6.10 34.02 -10.97
CA LYS A 173 7.31 33.22 -11.21
C LYS A 173 7.75 32.41 -9.99
N THR A 174 7.39 32.84 -8.79
CA THR A 174 7.86 32.23 -7.54
C THR A 174 6.71 31.62 -6.77
N THR A 175 6.89 30.38 -6.30
CA THR A 175 5.98 29.71 -5.37
C THR A 175 6.79 29.11 -4.24
N ILE A 176 6.51 29.52 -3.01
CA ILE A 176 7.08 28.96 -1.79
C ILE A 176 5.99 28.11 -1.14
N LYS A 177 6.32 26.91 -0.75
CA LYS A 177 5.40 26.00 -0.08
C LYS A 177 6.04 25.47 1.20
N VAL A 178 5.39 25.70 2.34
CA VAL A 178 5.79 25.15 3.62
C VAL A 178 4.68 24.25 4.12
N SER A 179 5.02 23.04 4.50
CA SER A 179 4.05 22.09 5.03
C SER A 179 4.55 21.40 6.28
N ALA A 180 3.62 21.08 7.18
CA ALA A 180 3.85 20.27 8.35
C ALA A 180 2.80 19.17 8.43
N THR A 181 3.22 17.97 8.85
CA THR A 181 2.35 16.81 8.98
C THR A 181 2.61 16.14 10.32
N ALA A 182 1.56 15.74 11.00
CA ALA A 182 1.61 14.97 12.23
C ALA A 182 0.71 13.74 12.11
N LEU A 183 1.28 12.56 12.36
CA LEU A 183 0.55 11.30 12.41
C LEU A 183 0.60 10.73 13.83
N GLU A 184 -0.58 10.42 14.37
CA GLU A 184 -0.76 9.58 15.56
C GLU A 184 -1.61 8.39 15.16
N ALA A 185 -1.01 7.21 15.23
CA ALA A 185 -1.70 5.98 14.83
C ALA A 185 -1.36 4.82 15.76
N ASN A 186 -2.27 3.85 15.81
CA ASN A 186 -1.96 2.56 16.43
C ASN A 186 -2.58 1.42 15.63
N ARG A 187 -1.94 0.26 15.73
CA ARG A 187 -2.46 -0.98 15.20
C ARG A 187 -2.34 -2.07 16.23
N PHE A 188 -3.34 -2.95 16.27
CA PHE A 188 -3.36 -4.12 17.15
C PHE A 188 -3.68 -5.36 16.35
N SER A 189 -2.92 -6.42 16.60
CA SER A 189 -3.19 -7.78 16.14
C SER A 189 -3.41 -8.65 17.35
N LEU A 190 -4.59 -9.25 17.49
CA LEU A 190 -4.95 -10.12 18.59
C LEU A 190 -5.41 -11.46 18.02
N GLY A 191 -4.81 -12.56 18.44
CA GLY A 191 -5.21 -13.82 17.85
C GLY A 191 -4.59 -15.08 18.46
N PHE A 192 -4.75 -16.17 17.73
CA PHE A 192 -4.29 -17.47 18.09
C PHE A 192 -2.80 -17.47 18.43
N ARG A 193 -2.48 -18.05 19.57
CA ARG A 193 -1.11 -18.25 20.02
C ARG A 193 -0.62 -19.61 19.51
N GLY A 194 0.50 -19.60 18.78
CA GLY A 194 1.29 -20.81 18.57
C GLY A 194 1.98 -21.21 19.87
N ILE A 195 1.65 -22.35 20.43
CA ILE A 195 2.27 -22.83 21.67
C ILE A 195 3.63 -23.47 21.32
N PRO A 196 4.68 -23.29 22.13
CA PRO A 196 6.00 -23.92 21.87
C PRO A 196 5.95 -25.43 21.74
N SER A 197 5.07 -26.10 22.50
CA SER A 197 4.84 -27.57 22.39
C SER A 197 4.18 -27.99 21.08
N MET A 198 3.67 -27.03 20.27
CA MET A 198 3.07 -27.25 18.95
C MET A 198 4.05 -27.02 17.79
N ILE A 199 5.36 -27.05 18.02
CA ILE A 199 6.39 -26.84 16.98
C ILE A 199 6.19 -27.78 15.77
N ASN A 200 5.64 -28.97 15.99
CA ASN A 200 5.37 -29.97 14.96
C ASN A 200 3.93 -29.94 14.41
N LEU A 201 3.09 -28.99 14.82
CA LEU A 201 1.72 -28.89 14.34
C LEU A 201 1.60 -27.78 13.30
N ASN A 202 0.84 -28.08 12.23
CA ASN A 202 0.52 -27.06 11.24
C ASN A 202 -0.40 -25.98 11.87
N PRO A 203 0.06 -24.72 12.01
CA PRO A 203 -0.71 -23.68 12.68
C PRO A 203 -2.00 -23.28 11.94
N ILE A 204 -2.17 -23.68 10.67
CA ILE A 204 -3.36 -23.39 9.87
C ILE A 204 -4.53 -24.27 10.30
N ILE A 205 -4.28 -25.58 10.52
CA ILE A 205 -5.31 -26.55 10.86
C ILE A 205 -5.51 -26.70 12.39
N THR A 206 -4.55 -26.27 13.19
CA THR A 206 -4.64 -26.35 14.65
C THR A 206 -5.77 -25.46 15.16
N VAL A 207 -6.65 -26.00 15.97
CA VAL A 207 -7.81 -25.32 16.54
C VAL A 207 -7.47 -24.71 17.90
N ASP A 208 -8.12 -23.61 18.26
CA ASP A 208 -8.10 -23.08 19.62
C ASP A 208 -8.74 -24.10 20.59
N GLU A 209 -7.96 -24.59 21.55
CA GLU A 209 -8.39 -25.57 22.52
C GLU A 209 -9.40 -24.99 23.52
N GLN A 210 -10.43 -25.77 23.85
CA GLN A 210 -11.50 -25.35 24.76
C GLN A 210 -11.68 -26.36 25.90
N ASN A 211 -11.99 -25.85 27.07
CA ASN A 211 -12.45 -26.62 28.20
C ASN A 211 -13.87 -27.17 27.98
N ALA A 212 -14.30 -28.09 28.84
CA ALA A 212 -15.64 -28.67 28.77
C ALA A 212 -16.78 -27.66 28.92
N ASP A 213 -16.54 -26.52 29.56
CA ASP A 213 -17.47 -25.40 29.71
C ASP A 213 -17.49 -24.43 28.50
N GLY A 214 -16.67 -24.70 27.46
CA GLY A 214 -16.55 -23.88 26.26
C GLY A 214 -15.64 -22.65 26.42
N SER A 215 -15.00 -22.45 27.57
CA SER A 215 -13.95 -21.45 27.75
C SER A 215 -12.67 -21.87 27.05
N PHE A 216 -11.83 -20.91 26.60
CA PHE A 216 -10.57 -21.23 25.95
C PHE A 216 -9.46 -21.54 26.96
N VAL A 217 -8.67 -22.55 26.67
CA VAL A 217 -7.55 -22.98 27.50
C VAL A 217 -6.45 -21.92 27.54
N TYR A 218 -6.12 -21.36 26.36
CA TYR A 218 -4.98 -20.47 26.20
C TYR A 218 -5.40 -19.02 25.93
N GLU A 219 -4.59 -18.11 26.45
CA GLU A 219 -4.62 -16.69 26.11
C GLU A 219 -4.25 -16.47 24.65
N ARG A 220 -4.63 -15.30 24.12
CA ARG A 220 -4.28 -14.88 22.75
C ARG A 220 -2.92 -14.17 22.74
N ASP A 221 -2.28 -14.16 21.60
CA ASP A 221 -1.14 -13.30 21.32
C ASP A 221 -1.64 -11.89 20.94
N LEU A 222 -1.14 -10.86 21.61
CA LEU A 222 -1.43 -9.48 21.33
C LEU A 222 -0.16 -8.77 20.88
N ILE A 223 -0.20 -8.22 19.65
CA ILE A 223 0.85 -7.37 19.11
C ILE A 223 0.28 -5.96 18.95
N ALA A 224 0.88 -4.99 19.64
CA ALA A 224 0.52 -3.59 19.60
C ALA A 224 1.63 -2.77 18.93
N GLY A 225 1.28 -1.91 18.00
CA GLY A 225 2.16 -0.91 17.41
C GLY A 225 1.57 0.48 17.61
N GLN A 226 2.37 1.42 18.11
CA GLN A 226 2.01 2.83 18.24
C GLN A 226 2.96 3.66 17.38
N PHE A 227 2.44 4.64 16.67
CA PHE A 227 3.18 5.45 15.68
C PHE A 227 2.94 6.92 15.94
N SER A 228 4.02 7.65 16.18
CA SER A 228 4.02 9.10 16.34
C SER A 228 5.04 9.69 15.38
N ASN A 229 4.57 10.24 14.26
CA ASN A 229 5.42 10.76 13.19
C ASN A 229 5.19 12.24 12.96
N ARG A 230 6.27 12.99 12.75
CA ARG A 230 6.24 14.42 12.45
C ARG A 230 7.06 14.67 11.19
N THR A 231 6.54 15.47 10.30
CA THR A 231 7.25 15.88 9.06
C THR A 231 7.11 17.38 8.87
N ALA A 232 8.20 18.04 8.53
CA ALA A 232 8.20 19.41 8.04
C ALA A 232 8.92 19.46 6.68
N GLU A 233 8.37 20.22 5.74
CA GLU A 233 8.95 20.37 4.40
C GLU A 233 8.78 21.81 3.93
N ALA A 234 9.85 22.37 3.36
CA ALA A 234 9.81 23.66 2.67
C ALA A 234 10.34 23.51 1.25
N LYS A 235 9.62 24.08 0.28
CA LYS A 235 9.96 24.06 -1.14
C LYS A 235 9.87 25.44 -1.74
N VAL A 236 10.79 25.76 -2.64
CA VAL A 236 10.76 26.95 -3.49
C VAL A 236 10.77 26.51 -4.95
N LEU A 237 9.81 26.95 -5.70
CA LEU A 237 9.74 26.77 -7.15
C LEU A 237 9.90 28.13 -7.81
N ARG A 238 10.90 28.26 -8.67
CA ARG A 238 11.20 29.49 -9.43
C ARG A 238 11.12 29.21 -10.92
N ARG A 239 10.29 30.01 -11.62
CA ARG A 239 10.21 30.03 -13.09
C ARG A 239 10.96 31.26 -13.58
N TYR A 240 11.84 31.09 -14.56
CA TYR A 240 12.60 32.20 -15.14
C TYR A 240 12.94 31.91 -16.61
N ARG A 241 13.48 32.88 -17.30
CA ARG A 241 13.97 32.73 -18.66
C ARG A 241 15.48 32.98 -18.68
N TYR A 242 16.16 32.21 -19.49
CA TYR A 242 17.58 32.35 -19.76
C TYR A 242 17.81 32.11 -21.26
N TYR A 243 18.38 33.12 -21.94
CA TYR A 243 18.43 33.18 -23.43
C TYR A 243 17.06 32.85 -24.06
N ASP A 244 16.03 33.53 -23.61
CA ASP A 244 14.63 33.38 -24.06
C ASP A 244 14.01 32.00 -23.91
N LEU A 245 14.71 31.04 -23.37
CA LEU A 245 14.19 29.71 -23.06
C LEU A 245 13.69 29.63 -21.61
N PRO A 246 12.51 29.03 -21.37
CA PRO A 246 11.99 28.90 -20.03
C PRO A 246 12.84 27.91 -19.19
N ARG A 247 12.89 28.17 -17.89
CA ARG A 247 13.57 27.34 -16.90
C ARG A 247 12.69 27.23 -15.67
N VAL A 248 12.73 26.06 -15.01
CA VAL A 248 12.04 25.87 -13.73
C VAL A 248 13.00 25.22 -12.76
N LEU A 249 13.27 25.90 -11.65
CA LEU A 249 14.08 25.38 -10.54
C LEU A 249 13.14 25.05 -9.38
N LEU A 250 13.27 23.85 -8.85
CA LEU A 250 12.69 23.41 -7.59
C LEU A 250 13.83 23.09 -6.62
N PHE A 251 13.78 23.69 -5.44
CA PHE A 251 14.64 23.34 -4.31
C PHE A 251 13.77 23.06 -3.09
N GLY A 252 14.13 22.07 -2.28
CA GLY A 252 13.39 21.75 -1.07
C GLY A 252 14.24 21.10 0.00
N ILE A 253 13.78 21.24 1.23
CA ILE A 253 14.31 20.59 2.43
C ILE A 253 13.18 19.87 3.14
N LYS A 254 13.49 18.73 3.75
CA LYS A 254 12.53 17.93 4.50
C LYS A 254 13.17 17.39 5.78
N ALA A 255 12.46 17.51 6.88
CA ALA A 255 12.79 16.86 8.14
C ALA A 255 11.65 15.92 8.53
N PHE A 256 12.00 14.69 8.88
CA PHE A 256 11.07 13.69 9.39
C PHE A 256 11.61 13.13 10.70
N GLN A 257 10.76 13.05 11.70
CA GLN A 257 11.05 12.44 12.98
C GLN A 257 9.93 11.47 13.34
N SER A 258 10.28 10.31 13.85
CA SER A 258 9.30 9.38 14.41
C SER A 258 9.75 8.80 15.73
N LEU A 259 8.76 8.42 16.55
CA LEU A 259 8.91 7.58 17.72
C LEU A 259 7.84 6.50 17.62
N ASN A 260 8.25 5.29 17.27
CA ASN A 260 7.35 4.15 17.19
C ASN A 260 7.59 3.22 18.37
N LEU A 261 6.51 2.62 18.90
CA LEU A 261 6.54 1.60 19.93
C LEU A 261 5.96 0.31 19.33
N SER A 262 6.60 -0.83 19.61
CA SER A 262 6.07 -2.15 19.29
C SER A 262 6.14 -3.03 20.52
N GLU A 263 4.99 -3.57 20.95
CA GLU A 263 4.86 -4.46 22.08
C GLU A 263 4.19 -5.75 21.63
N GLN A 264 4.63 -6.87 22.21
CA GLN A 264 4.00 -8.18 22.07
C GLN A 264 3.87 -8.83 23.44
N GLY A 265 2.73 -9.47 23.67
CA GLY A 265 2.49 -10.13 24.95
C GLY A 265 1.13 -10.82 25.03
N PRO A 266 0.74 -11.28 26.23
CA PRO A 266 -0.51 -12.00 26.44
C PRO A 266 -1.72 -11.07 26.31
N GLY A 267 -2.69 -11.45 25.47
CA GLY A 267 -4.05 -10.92 25.47
C GLY A 267 -4.97 -11.77 26.34
N SER A 268 -6.27 -11.47 26.33
CA SER A 268 -7.27 -12.21 27.11
C SER A 268 -7.59 -13.59 26.51
N LYS A 269 -8.13 -14.50 27.33
CA LYS A 269 -8.74 -15.79 26.89
C LYS A 269 -10.11 -15.61 26.22
N GLY A 270 -10.69 -14.42 26.22
CA GLY A 270 -12.03 -14.16 25.74
C GLY A 270 -12.24 -14.26 24.22
N LYS A 271 -13.51 -14.19 23.79
CA LYS A 271 -13.92 -14.19 22.37
C LYS A 271 -13.93 -12.80 21.74
N ASN A 272 -14.02 -11.73 22.56
CA ASN A 272 -14.26 -10.36 22.10
C ASN A 272 -12.96 -9.68 21.64
N ALA A 273 -13.07 -8.56 20.94
CA ALA A 273 -11.98 -7.70 20.49
C ALA A 273 -11.38 -6.89 21.66
N ASP A 274 -10.81 -7.58 22.65
CA ASP A 274 -10.17 -6.99 23.83
C ASP A 274 -8.66 -6.88 23.57
N PHE A 275 -8.20 -5.66 23.30
CA PHE A 275 -6.80 -5.34 23.00
C PHE A 275 -6.03 -4.86 24.23
N SER A 276 -6.32 -5.43 25.39
CA SER A 276 -5.63 -5.14 26.65
C SER A 276 -4.62 -6.24 26.95
N PHE A 277 -3.38 -5.85 27.27
CA PHE A 277 -2.38 -6.79 27.75
C PHE A 277 -2.78 -7.36 29.12
N ARG A 278 -2.47 -8.63 29.34
CA ARG A 278 -2.75 -9.39 30.57
C ARG A 278 -1.47 -9.86 31.25
N TRP A 279 -0.48 -8.96 31.37
CA TRP A 279 0.85 -9.24 31.94
C TRP A 279 0.80 -9.87 33.34
N GLN A 280 -0.10 -9.38 34.20
CA GLN A 280 -0.23 -9.88 35.56
C GLN A 280 -0.87 -11.27 35.63
N GLU A 281 -1.80 -11.56 34.70
CA GLU A 281 -2.52 -12.82 34.64
C GLU A 281 -1.65 -13.94 34.04
N PHE A 282 -0.77 -13.59 33.08
CA PHE A 282 0.11 -14.53 32.36
C PHE A 282 1.56 -14.05 32.40
N SER A 283 2.15 -14.05 33.60
CA SER A 283 3.53 -13.60 33.83
C SER A 283 4.57 -14.43 33.04
N ASP A 284 4.26 -15.72 32.79
CA ASP A 284 5.11 -16.68 32.10
C ASP A 284 4.90 -16.74 30.59
N TYR A 285 4.19 -15.77 30.03
CA TYR A 285 3.97 -15.70 28.59
C TYR A 285 5.30 -15.66 27.82
N PRO A 286 5.52 -16.57 26.82
CA PRO A 286 6.82 -16.72 26.20
C PRO A 286 7.20 -15.60 25.21
N ASN A 287 6.21 -15.05 24.47
CA ASN A 287 6.46 -14.09 23.39
C ASN A 287 6.32 -12.65 23.89
N GLN A 288 7.10 -12.28 24.92
CA GLN A 288 7.08 -10.92 25.45
C GLN A 288 8.15 -10.07 24.79
N SER A 289 7.78 -8.89 24.33
CA SER A 289 8.74 -7.89 23.86
C SER A 289 8.20 -6.47 23.95
N SER A 290 9.11 -5.52 24.15
CA SER A 290 8.80 -4.10 24.10
C SER A 290 9.98 -3.34 23.50
N PHE A 291 9.76 -2.67 22.36
CA PHE A 291 10.77 -1.94 21.61
C PHE A 291 10.29 -0.55 21.23
N THR A 292 11.17 0.44 21.43
CA THR A 292 11.02 1.79 20.89
C THR A 292 11.94 1.98 19.68
N PHE A 293 11.45 2.69 18.69
CA PHE A 293 12.15 2.96 17.42
C PHE A 293 12.20 4.47 17.15
N PRO A 294 13.12 5.22 17.82
CA PRO A 294 13.36 6.62 17.49
C PRO A 294 14.05 6.72 16.12
N ASN A 295 13.58 7.64 15.29
CA ASN A 295 14.06 7.78 13.94
C ASN A 295 14.11 9.23 13.51
N LEU A 296 15.13 9.58 12.72
CA LEU A 296 15.31 10.90 12.15
C LEU A 296 15.74 10.76 10.69
N ASN A 297 15.07 11.50 9.79
CA ASN A 297 15.46 11.65 8.41
C ASN A 297 15.52 13.13 8.05
N LEU A 298 16.65 13.57 7.53
CA LEU A 298 16.86 14.92 7.00
C LEU A 298 17.22 14.80 5.52
N ALA A 299 16.55 15.57 4.67
CA ALA A 299 16.80 15.55 3.25
C ALA A 299 16.81 16.95 2.66
N ALA A 300 17.67 17.14 1.64
CA ALA A 300 17.63 18.27 0.73
C ALA A 300 17.55 17.73 -0.70
N PHE A 301 16.78 18.39 -1.55
CA PHE A 301 16.63 17.98 -2.94
C PHE A 301 16.49 19.17 -3.87
N MET A 302 16.92 18.97 -5.10
CA MET A 302 16.85 19.97 -6.15
C MET A 302 16.53 19.30 -7.48
N GLU A 303 15.66 19.93 -8.26
CA GLU A 303 15.37 19.56 -9.64
C GLU A 303 15.37 20.83 -10.50
N HIS A 304 15.89 20.73 -11.70
CA HIS A 304 15.91 21.86 -12.63
C HIS A 304 15.45 21.43 -14.02
N ILE A 305 14.42 22.07 -14.55
CA ILE A 305 13.91 21.80 -15.90
C ILE A 305 14.52 22.82 -16.85
N PHE A 306 15.30 22.33 -17.80
CA PHE A 306 15.83 23.07 -18.93
C PHE A 306 14.93 22.79 -20.15
N PHE A 307 14.09 23.74 -20.52
CA PHE A 307 13.40 23.66 -21.81
C PHE A 307 14.35 24.10 -22.91
N LEU A 308 14.44 23.32 -23.96
CA LEU A 308 15.27 23.53 -25.12
C LEU A 308 14.38 23.78 -26.35
N GLU A 309 15.01 24.10 -27.47
CA GLU A 309 14.31 24.25 -28.73
C GLU A 309 13.66 22.96 -29.22
N ASN A 310 12.73 23.07 -30.14
CA ASN A 310 12.01 21.94 -30.77
C ASN A 310 11.32 20.99 -29.78
N GLY A 311 10.88 21.51 -28.62
CA GLY A 311 10.10 20.78 -27.63
C GLY A 311 10.89 19.80 -26.76
N TRP A 312 12.21 19.87 -26.76
CA TRP A 312 13.04 19.11 -25.85
C TRP A 312 13.06 19.71 -24.45
N SER A 313 13.21 18.85 -23.44
CA SER A 313 13.53 19.26 -22.07
C SER A 313 14.46 18.25 -21.41
N ILE A 314 15.33 18.75 -20.52
CA ILE A 314 16.23 17.96 -19.70
C ILE A 314 15.99 18.36 -18.25
N THR A 315 15.83 17.37 -17.38
CA THR A 315 15.51 17.57 -15.96
C THR A 315 16.51 16.77 -15.10
N PRO A 316 17.71 17.30 -14.78
CA PRO A 316 18.54 16.75 -13.74
C PRO A 316 17.89 16.96 -12.37
N GLY A 317 18.06 15.98 -11.50
CA GLY A 317 17.62 16.00 -10.12
C GLY A 317 18.69 15.43 -9.20
N MET A 318 18.74 15.93 -7.95
CA MET A 318 19.62 15.46 -6.90
C MET A 318 18.89 15.45 -5.57
N ARG A 319 19.19 14.46 -4.73
CA ARG A 319 18.76 14.37 -3.34
C ARG A 319 19.91 13.96 -2.45
N ILE A 320 20.08 14.67 -1.35
CA ILE A 320 21.01 14.30 -0.28
C ILE A 320 20.16 13.94 0.92
N GLU A 321 20.49 12.87 1.60
CA GLU A 321 19.68 12.35 2.70
C GLU A 321 20.56 11.83 3.83
N HIS A 322 20.14 12.11 5.07
CA HIS A 322 20.72 11.55 6.27
C HIS A 322 19.63 10.85 7.07
N ILE A 323 19.81 9.55 7.32
CA ILE A 323 18.85 8.72 8.07
C ILE A 323 19.54 8.15 9.31
N ARG A 324 18.91 8.34 10.46
CA ARG A 324 19.27 7.67 11.71
C ARG A 324 18.11 6.83 12.19
N THR A 325 18.32 5.51 12.25
CA THR A 325 17.36 4.52 12.72
C THR A 325 17.88 3.89 14.01
N LYS A 326 17.03 3.81 15.04
CA LYS A 326 17.34 3.15 16.31
C LYS A 326 16.29 2.12 16.65
N ALA A 327 16.70 1.05 17.36
CA ALA A 327 15.81 0.09 17.99
C ALA A 327 16.35 -0.15 19.40
N LYS A 328 15.53 0.11 20.42
CA LYS A 328 15.90 -0.09 21.82
C LYS A 328 14.76 -0.76 22.57
N GLY A 329 15.06 -1.84 23.28
CA GLY A 329 14.05 -2.53 24.06
C GLY A 329 14.51 -3.89 24.55
N SER A 330 13.56 -4.69 25.04
CA SER A 330 13.79 -6.02 25.56
C SER A 330 12.83 -7.05 24.96
N TYR A 331 13.21 -8.30 25.06
CA TYR A 331 12.39 -9.45 24.71
C TYR A 331 12.75 -10.68 25.55
N THR A 332 11.77 -11.57 25.74
CA THR A 332 12.00 -12.85 26.38
C THR A 332 12.64 -13.81 25.39
N ASN A 333 13.80 -14.34 25.76
CA ASN A 333 14.45 -15.46 25.07
C ASN A 333 14.15 -16.74 25.81
N ILE A 334 13.65 -17.77 25.11
CA ILE A 334 13.37 -19.09 25.68
C ILE A 334 14.16 -20.12 24.90
N VAL A 335 14.93 -20.89 25.59
CA VAL A 335 15.68 -22.03 25.05
C VAL A 335 14.92 -23.31 25.37
N PHE A 336 14.67 -24.13 24.35
CA PHE A 336 14.00 -25.41 24.49
C PHE A 336 14.99 -26.57 24.28
N ASP A 337 14.77 -27.70 24.98
CA ASP A 337 15.40 -28.96 24.64
C ASP A 337 14.78 -29.58 23.37
N ASN A 338 15.35 -30.74 22.95
CA ASN A 338 14.83 -31.46 21.78
C ASN A 338 13.43 -32.07 22.00
N ALA A 339 12.96 -32.15 23.23
CA ALA A 339 11.62 -32.62 23.59
C ALA A 339 10.60 -31.48 23.71
N GLY A 340 11.06 -30.23 23.59
CA GLY A 340 10.20 -29.03 23.69
C GLY A 340 10.04 -28.51 25.11
N ASN A 341 10.82 -28.99 26.08
CA ASN A 341 10.81 -28.43 27.42
C ASN A 341 11.67 -27.17 27.50
N VAL A 342 11.24 -26.21 28.32
CA VAL A 342 12.00 -24.98 28.56
C VAL A 342 13.23 -25.29 29.39
N ILE A 343 14.45 -25.03 28.88
CA ILE A 343 15.73 -25.18 29.57
C ILE A 343 16.16 -23.86 30.22
N ASP A 344 15.97 -22.76 29.52
CA ASP A 344 16.34 -21.43 29.97
C ASP A 344 15.30 -20.40 29.56
N ARG A 345 15.14 -19.38 30.41
CA ARG A 345 14.31 -18.21 30.16
C ARG A 345 15.02 -16.99 30.68
N SER A 346 15.39 -16.10 29.76
CA SER A 346 16.12 -14.88 30.06
C SER A 346 15.49 -13.68 29.35
N GLU A 347 15.54 -12.49 29.95
CA GLU A 347 15.22 -11.23 29.31
C GLU A 347 16.50 -10.67 28.67
N LEU A 348 16.45 -10.45 27.36
CA LEU A 348 17.55 -9.88 26.60
C LEU A 348 17.22 -8.44 26.20
N TYR A 349 18.25 -7.58 26.23
CA TYR A 349 18.16 -6.17 25.87
C TYR A 349 18.95 -5.89 24.59
N ASP A 350 18.33 -5.15 23.69
CA ASP A 350 18.96 -4.67 22.46
C ASP A 350 18.95 -3.14 22.39
N ASP A 351 20.05 -2.57 21.93
CA ASP A 351 20.19 -1.14 21.63
C ASP A 351 20.98 -1.00 20.32
N PHE A 352 20.26 -0.91 19.20
CA PHE A 352 20.84 -0.77 17.87
C PHE A 352 20.69 0.67 17.36
N SER A 353 21.74 1.20 16.75
CA SER A 353 21.71 2.50 16.12
C SER A 353 22.46 2.47 14.78
N PHE A 354 21.77 2.87 13.73
CA PHE A 354 22.34 2.98 12.39
C PHE A 354 22.23 4.43 11.90
N SER A 355 23.33 4.98 11.40
CA SER A 355 23.39 6.31 10.80
C SER A 355 23.93 6.20 9.38
N ARG A 356 23.24 6.81 8.42
CA ARG A 356 23.56 6.71 6.99
C ARG A 356 23.43 8.06 6.34
N GLY A 357 24.43 8.42 5.51
CA GLY A 357 24.39 9.58 4.64
C GLY A 357 24.61 9.14 3.20
N PHE A 358 23.81 9.63 2.28
CA PHE A 358 23.94 9.31 0.86
C PHE A 358 23.43 10.43 -0.03
N ALA A 359 23.88 10.41 -1.29
CA ALA A 359 23.36 11.27 -2.35
C ALA A 359 22.80 10.40 -3.47
N LEU A 360 21.71 10.85 -4.07
CA LEU A 360 21.07 10.24 -5.23
C LEU A 360 20.96 11.26 -6.35
N ILE A 361 21.19 10.81 -7.57
CA ILE A 361 21.01 11.61 -8.77
C ILE A 361 20.00 10.97 -9.71
N GLY A 362 19.40 11.79 -10.54
CA GLY A 362 18.48 11.35 -11.58
C GLY A 362 18.45 12.34 -12.73
N ILE A 363 18.03 11.86 -13.89
CA ILE A 363 17.86 12.66 -15.07
C ILE A 363 16.60 12.25 -15.81
N GLY A 364 15.80 13.24 -16.21
CA GLY A 364 14.69 13.08 -17.14
C GLY A 364 15.01 13.82 -18.45
N ILE A 365 14.70 13.20 -19.57
CA ILE A 365 14.78 13.81 -20.90
C ILE A 365 13.43 13.60 -21.56
N SER A 366 12.83 14.64 -22.11
CA SER A 366 11.64 14.48 -22.92
C SER A 366 11.66 15.32 -24.19
N LYS A 367 10.94 14.82 -25.18
CA LYS A 367 10.62 15.56 -26.40
C LYS A 367 9.13 15.60 -26.59
N LYS A 368 8.55 16.78 -26.46
CA LYS A 368 7.11 17.00 -26.61
C LYS A 368 6.81 17.57 -27.98
N GLU A 369 5.95 16.88 -28.72
CA GLU A 369 5.36 17.30 -29.98
C GLU A 369 3.86 17.58 -29.74
N LYS A 370 3.13 18.09 -30.72
CA LYS A 370 1.73 18.51 -30.54
C LYS A 370 0.83 17.48 -29.82
N ASN A 371 0.90 16.21 -30.24
CA ASN A 371 0.03 15.14 -29.70
C ASN A 371 0.81 13.92 -29.21
N LYS A 372 2.13 14.06 -29.02
CA LYS A 372 3.02 12.96 -28.69
C LYS A 372 4.16 13.46 -27.81
N GLU A 373 4.56 12.63 -26.87
CA GLU A 373 5.76 12.83 -26.06
C GLU A 373 6.59 11.55 -26.08
N LYS A 374 7.90 11.70 -26.24
CA LYS A 374 8.90 10.68 -26.01
C LYS A 374 9.67 11.07 -24.77
N TYR A 375 9.97 10.11 -23.91
CA TYR A 375 10.68 10.39 -22.68
C TYR A 375 11.67 9.30 -22.32
N PHE A 376 12.68 9.69 -21.59
CA PHE A 376 13.66 8.84 -20.92
C PHE A 376 13.84 9.34 -19.50
N ASN A 377 13.80 8.45 -18.52
CA ASN A 377 14.12 8.74 -17.13
C ASN A 377 15.14 7.72 -16.62
N TRP A 378 16.06 8.20 -15.83
CA TRP A 378 16.96 7.36 -15.06
C TRP A 378 17.15 7.98 -13.68
N SER A 379 17.12 7.17 -12.62
CA SER A 379 17.34 7.62 -11.25
C SER A 379 17.95 6.55 -10.38
N GLN A 380 18.85 6.96 -9.50
CA GLN A 380 19.32 6.12 -8.42
C GLN A 380 18.25 5.95 -7.36
N ASN A 381 18.22 4.77 -6.76
CA ASN A 381 17.27 4.41 -5.71
C ASN A 381 18.00 3.86 -4.49
N TYR A 382 17.41 4.07 -3.32
CA TYR A 382 17.93 3.63 -2.05
C TYR A 382 16.79 3.27 -1.12
N ARG A 383 16.87 2.12 -0.46
CA ARG A 383 15.97 1.72 0.61
C ARG A 383 16.79 1.39 1.84
N SER A 384 16.64 2.20 2.87
CA SER A 384 17.25 1.88 4.16
C SER A 384 16.61 0.64 4.77
N VAL A 385 17.42 -0.13 5.51
CA VAL A 385 16.92 -1.18 6.40
C VAL A 385 15.91 -0.55 7.35
N THR A 386 14.69 -1.09 7.40
CA THR A 386 13.61 -0.63 8.27
C THR A 386 13.76 -1.24 9.67
N PHE A 387 13.02 -0.73 10.65
CA PHE A 387 13.02 -1.36 11.97
C PHE A 387 12.49 -2.81 11.93
N ALA A 388 11.56 -3.14 11.05
CA ALA A 388 11.09 -4.50 10.81
C ALA A 388 12.16 -5.41 10.19
N ASP A 389 13.16 -4.82 9.51
CA ASP A 389 14.32 -5.54 9.00
C ASP A 389 15.44 -5.67 10.05
N ILE A 390 15.42 -4.86 11.12
CA ILE A 390 16.43 -4.85 12.17
C ILE A 390 16.03 -5.76 13.33
N ARG A 391 14.74 -5.77 13.70
CA ARG A 391 14.27 -6.51 14.86
C ARG A 391 12.88 -7.09 14.65
N THR A 392 12.78 -8.39 14.83
CA THR A 392 11.52 -9.12 14.96
C THR A 392 11.68 -10.15 16.06
N VAL A 393 10.80 -10.14 17.04
CA VAL A 393 10.79 -11.17 18.08
C VAL A 393 9.86 -12.29 17.63
N ASN A 394 10.45 -13.32 17.05
CA ASN A 394 9.73 -14.52 16.63
C ASN A 394 10.73 -15.69 16.61
N PRO A 395 10.50 -16.78 17.33
CA PRO A 395 11.43 -17.90 17.40
C PRO A 395 11.67 -18.61 16.06
N THR A 396 10.76 -18.45 15.10
CA THR A 396 10.88 -19.04 13.76
C THR A 396 11.40 -18.04 12.71
N PHE A 397 11.80 -16.84 13.12
CA PHE A 397 12.21 -15.77 12.21
C PHE A 397 13.47 -15.08 12.74
N ILE A 398 14.54 -15.15 12.00
CA ILE A 398 15.85 -14.58 12.35
C ILE A 398 16.14 -13.43 11.40
N ILE A 399 16.83 -12.40 11.89
CA ILE A 399 17.38 -11.33 11.06
C ILE A 399 18.90 -11.49 11.04
N ASP A 400 19.46 -11.44 9.84
CA ASP A 400 20.90 -11.44 9.64
C ASP A 400 21.49 -10.15 10.25
N PRO A 401 22.41 -10.25 11.22
CA PRO A 401 23.01 -9.06 11.84
C PRO A 401 23.83 -8.22 10.85
N GLU A 402 24.26 -8.77 9.71
CA GLU A 402 25.02 -8.08 8.68
C GLU A 402 24.13 -7.51 7.55
N ILE A 403 22.82 -7.45 7.77
CA ILE A 403 21.87 -6.95 6.76
C ILE A 403 22.23 -5.52 6.32
N LYS A 404 22.29 -5.30 5.01
CA LYS A 404 22.69 -4.03 4.37
C LYS A 404 21.51 -3.40 3.66
N ASP A 405 21.57 -2.06 3.52
CA ASP A 405 20.59 -1.29 2.77
C ASP A 405 20.54 -1.69 1.29
N GLU A 406 19.37 -1.64 0.69
CA GLU A 406 19.20 -1.87 -0.74
C GLU A 406 19.57 -0.61 -1.53
N LYS A 407 20.35 -0.79 -2.58
CA LYS A 407 20.76 0.27 -3.53
C LYS A 407 20.46 -0.19 -4.94
N GLY A 408 20.25 0.76 -5.83
CA GLY A 408 20.05 0.42 -7.23
C GLY A 408 19.70 1.62 -8.08
N TRP A 409 19.10 1.36 -9.22
CA TRP A 409 18.63 2.38 -10.14
C TRP A 409 17.41 1.90 -10.92
N THR A 410 16.64 2.86 -11.41
CA THR A 410 15.49 2.63 -12.30
C THR A 410 15.69 3.42 -13.58
N SER A 411 15.31 2.83 -14.70
CA SER A 411 15.31 3.47 -16.02
C SER A 411 13.98 3.20 -16.72
N ASP A 412 13.40 4.24 -17.33
CA ASP A 412 12.18 4.18 -18.15
C ASP A 412 12.43 4.88 -19.49
N TRP A 413 12.08 4.23 -20.56
CA TRP A 413 12.10 4.81 -21.91
C TRP A 413 10.77 4.61 -22.59
N GLY A 414 10.04 5.67 -22.84
CA GLY A 414 8.67 5.57 -23.30
C GLY A 414 8.20 6.60 -24.31
N THR A 415 6.99 6.36 -24.79
CA THR A 415 6.26 7.27 -25.65
C THR A 415 4.79 7.25 -25.28
N ARG A 416 4.18 8.42 -25.22
CA ARG A 416 2.74 8.59 -24.97
C ARG A 416 2.12 9.64 -25.89
N GLY A 417 0.85 9.50 -26.17
CA GLY A 417 0.15 10.46 -27.03
C GLY A 417 -1.22 10.00 -27.48
N ASN A 418 -1.78 10.80 -28.37
CA ASN A 418 -3.06 10.52 -29.02
C ASN A 418 -2.90 10.67 -30.54
N LYS A 419 -3.48 9.73 -31.30
CA LYS A 419 -3.52 9.77 -32.77
C LYS A 419 -4.89 9.31 -33.29
N GLY A 420 -5.71 10.25 -33.71
CA GLY A 420 -7.10 9.95 -34.07
C GLY A 420 -7.85 9.31 -32.89
N PRO A 421 -8.48 8.13 -33.07
CA PRO A 421 -9.20 7.43 -32.01
C PRO A 421 -8.29 6.74 -30.98
N TRP A 422 -6.99 6.66 -31.26
CA TRP A 422 -6.03 5.97 -30.41
C TRP A 422 -5.45 6.88 -29.33
N GLY A 423 -5.49 6.42 -28.06
CA GLY A 423 -4.66 6.92 -26.97
C GLY A 423 -3.65 5.85 -26.57
N TYR A 424 -2.41 6.22 -26.27
CA TYR A 424 -1.38 5.26 -25.92
C TYR A 424 -0.36 5.84 -24.93
N ASP A 425 0.16 4.98 -24.06
CA ASP A 425 1.35 5.18 -23.23
C ASP A 425 2.07 3.83 -23.18
N ALA A 426 3.29 3.79 -23.66
CA ALA A 426 4.09 2.57 -23.69
C ALA A 426 5.53 2.88 -23.31
N ASN A 427 6.10 2.05 -22.43
CA ASN A 427 7.47 2.19 -21.97
C ASN A 427 8.20 0.87 -21.81
N LEU A 428 9.51 0.91 -22.04
CA LEU A 428 10.48 -0.09 -21.59
C LEU A 428 11.00 0.36 -20.23
N PHE A 429 11.07 -0.54 -19.27
CA PHE A 429 11.63 -0.24 -17.96
C PHE A 429 12.69 -1.22 -17.55
N THR A 430 13.61 -0.77 -16.71
CA THR A 430 14.61 -1.60 -16.05
C THR A 430 14.76 -1.14 -14.61
N LEU A 431 14.82 -2.09 -13.69
CA LEU A 431 14.98 -1.88 -12.27
C LEU A 431 16.08 -2.82 -11.74
N TYR A 432 17.14 -2.25 -11.23
CA TYR A 432 18.28 -2.97 -10.69
C TYR A 432 18.38 -2.79 -9.18
N TYR A 433 18.52 -3.91 -8.47
CA TYR A 433 18.82 -3.97 -7.04
C TYR A 433 20.21 -4.58 -6.84
N ALA A 434 21.10 -3.90 -6.10
CA ALA A 434 22.41 -4.45 -5.76
C ALA A 434 22.34 -5.44 -4.59
N ASN A 435 21.60 -5.13 -3.55
CA ASN A 435 21.55 -5.89 -2.28
C ASN A 435 20.08 -6.14 -1.89
N ARG A 436 19.31 -6.85 -2.73
CA ARG A 436 17.89 -7.10 -2.45
C ARG A 436 17.74 -7.86 -1.14
N ILE A 437 16.88 -7.37 -0.26
CA ILE A 437 16.50 -8.03 0.99
C ILE A 437 15.35 -8.99 0.71
N GLY A 438 15.49 -10.23 1.17
CA GLY A 438 14.47 -11.27 1.07
C GLY A 438 14.48 -12.22 2.26
N ILE A 439 13.77 -13.32 2.15
CA ILE A 439 13.65 -14.34 3.18
C ILE A 439 14.10 -15.67 2.60
N VAL A 440 14.99 -16.35 3.31
CA VAL A 440 15.45 -17.71 3.02
C VAL A 440 15.18 -18.61 4.22
N PHE A 441 15.24 -19.94 4.03
CA PHE A 441 15.21 -20.89 5.12
C PHE A 441 16.62 -21.38 5.42
N ASN A 442 16.98 -21.43 6.71
CA ASN A 442 18.22 -22.05 7.14
C ASN A 442 18.03 -23.58 7.33
N ASN A 443 19.12 -24.28 7.64
CA ASN A 443 19.12 -25.75 7.86
C ASN A 443 18.23 -26.22 9.02
N ARG A 444 17.73 -25.30 9.85
CA ARG A 444 16.78 -25.57 10.94
C ARG A 444 15.33 -25.19 10.58
N ALA A 445 15.04 -25.00 9.30
CA ALA A 445 13.75 -24.53 8.79
C ALA A 445 13.28 -23.18 9.35
N GLN A 446 14.18 -22.39 9.96
CA GLN A 446 13.88 -21.04 10.42
C GLN A 446 13.99 -20.07 9.25
N ARG A 447 13.10 -19.10 9.20
CA ARG A 447 13.12 -18.02 8.23
C ARG A 447 14.19 -17.00 8.59
N VAL A 448 15.09 -16.72 7.67
CA VAL A 448 16.17 -15.73 7.84
C VAL A 448 15.96 -14.60 6.87
N ARG A 449 15.79 -13.38 7.38
CA ARG A 449 15.79 -12.18 6.57
C ARG A 449 17.22 -11.69 6.39
N LYS A 450 17.65 -11.60 5.14
CA LYS A 450 19.01 -11.19 4.77
C LYS A 450 19.05 -10.58 3.37
N ASN A 451 20.20 -10.07 2.98
CA ASN A 451 20.44 -9.72 1.59
C ASN A 451 20.56 -11.00 0.77
N ILE A 452 19.75 -11.13 -0.26
CA ILE A 452 19.73 -12.30 -1.14
C ILE A 452 20.78 -12.18 -2.24
N GLY A 453 20.96 -10.95 -2.78
CA GLY A 453 21.90 -10.69 -3.85
C GLY A 453 21.43 -9.57 -4.77
N ALA A 454 22.03 -9.50 -5.96
CA ALA A 454 21.64 -8.55 -6.98
C ALA A 454 20.52 -9.12 -7.86
N ALA A 455 19.50 -8.29 -8.08
CA ALA A 455 18.34 -8.65 -8.90
C ALA A 455 18.11 -7.62 -10.02
N LEU A 456 17.72 -8.10 -11.18
CA LEU A 456 17.36 -7.29 -12.35
C LEU A 456 15.90 -7.60 -12.73
N MET A 457 15.08 -6.55 -12.82
CA MET A 457 13.74 -6.60 -13.38
C MET A 457 13.71 -5.72 -14.62
N TYR A 458 13.08 -6.19 -15.68
CA TYR A 458 12.97 -5.46 -16.93
C TYR A 458 11.69 -5.85 -17.65
N GLY A 459 11.20 -4.95 -18.50
CA GLY A 459 9.96 -5.28 -19.19
C GLY A 459 9.38 -4.17 -20.02
N VAL A 460 8.18 -4.43 -20.49
CA VAL A 460 7.34 -3.51 -21.25
C VAL A 460 6.07 -3.26 -20.47
N GLU A 461 5.72 -2.00 -20.29
CA GLU A 461 4.40 -1.59 -19.82
C GLU A 461 3.70 -0.79 -20.92
N SER A 462 2.42 -1.04 -21.12
CA SER A 462 1.63 -0.29 -22.09
C SER A 462 0.20 -0.07 -21.61
N PHE A 463 -0.31 1.11 -21.90
CA PHE A 463 -1.73 1.41 -21.89
C PHE A 463 -2.13 1.84 -23.29
N ILE A 464 -3.14 1.18 -23.87
CA ILE A 464 -3.68 1.49 -25.19
C ILE A 464 -5.18 1.65 -25.05
N SER A 465 -5.73 2.71 -25.61
CA SER A 465 -7.18 2.92 -25.69
C SER A 465 -7.61 3.26 -27.12
N TYR A 466 -8.81 2.82 -27.47
CA TYR A 466 -9.40 3.06 -28.78
C TYR A 466 -10.84 3.58 -28.64
N ASP A 467 -11.09 4.79 -29.10
CA ASP A 467 -12.42 5.39 -29.11
C ASP A 467 -13.16 5.05 -30.40
N LEU A 468 -14.02 4.02 -30.34
CA LEU A 468 -14.88 3.60 -31.43
C LEU A 468 -15.90 4.68 -31.87
N THR A 469 -16.21 5.61 -30.98
CA THR A 469 -17.22 6.65 -31.25
C THR A 469 -16.75 7.66 -32.30
N SER A 470 -15.44 7.85 -32.39
CA SER A 470 -14.85 8.78 -33.38
C SER A 470 -15.04 8.30 -34.83
N VAL A 471 -15.53 7.07 -35.04
CA VAL A 471 -15.70 6.42 -36.35
C VAL A 471 -17.17 6.44 -36.82
N GLY A 472 -18.13 6.87 -35.96
CA GLY A 472 -19.56 6.85 -36.31
C GLY A 472 -20.41 7.86 -35.51
N GLN A 473 -21.62 8.17 -36.01
CA GLN A 473 -22.60 9.07 -35.36
C GLN A 473 -23.47 8.35 -34.33
N SER A 474 -22.88 7.59 -33.42
CA SER A 474 -23.63 6.84 -32.39
C SER A 474 -23.93 7.70 -31.16
N LYS A 475 -25.13 7.56 -30.58
CA LYS A 475 -25.47 8.09 -29.25
C LYS A 475 -24.67 7.40 -28.12
N TRP A 476 -24.05 6.26 -28.41
CA TRP A 476 -23.23 5.48 -27.50
C TRP A 476 -21.76 5.76 -27.73
N LYS A 477 -21.06 6.13 -26.70
CA LYS A 477 -19.59 6.27 -26.69
C LYS A 477 -19.00 4.94 -26.25
N ILE A 478 -18.18 4.34 -27.09
CA ILE A 478 -17.53 3.05 -26.82
C ILE A 478 -16.03 3.27 -26.80
N ASN A 479 -15.41 2.96 -25.67
CA ASN A 479 -13.97 3.00 -25.50
C ASN A 479 -13.47 1.59 -25.13
N LEU A 480 -12.57 1.04 -25.93
CA LEU A 480 -11.84 -0.17 -25.64
C LEU A 480 -10.48 0.21 -25.04
N TRP A 481 -10.01 -0.54 -24.06
CA TRP A 481 -8.71 -0.26 -23.46
C TRP A 481 -8.01 -1.53 -23.02
N THR A 482 -6.68 -1.48 -23.04
CA THR A 482 -5.83 -2.52 -22.47
C THR A 482 -4.65 -1.91 -21.74
N ASN A 483 -4.33 -2.46 -20.58
CA ASN A 483 -3.15 -2.17 -19.79
C ASN A 483 -2.37 -3.47 -19.62
N THR A 484 -1.14 -3.51 -20.10
CA THR A 484 -0.32 -4.72 -20.15
C THR A 484 1.04 -4.44 -19.54
N ALA A 485 1.49 -5.29 -18.63
CA ALA A 485 2.86 -5.33 -18.17
C ALA A 485 3.42 -6.74 -18.42
N ILE A 486 4.55 -6.81 -19.14
CA ILE A 486 5.34 -8.03 -19.33
C ILE A 486 6.66 -7.79 -18.62
N THR A 487 6.94 -8.60 -17.59
CA THR A 487 8.07 -8.37 -16.68
C THR A 487 8.95 -9.62 -16.57
N GLY A 488 10.19 -9.52 -17.05
CA GLY A 488 11.25 -10.46 -16.70
C GLY A 488 11.90 -10.04 -15.38
N SER A 489 12.25 -11.00 -14.54
CA SER A 489 12.89 -10.71 -13.24
C SER A 489 13.79 -11.86 -12.84
N ASN A 490 15.07 -11.59 -12.57
CA ASN A 490 16.02 -12.63 -12.19
C ASN A 490 17.01 -12.12 -11.14
N TYR A 491 17.42 -13.01 -10.24
CA TYR A 491 18.62 -12.84 -9.44
C TYR A 491 19.83 -13.06 -10.31
N ILE A 492 20.58 -12.00 -10.61
CA ILE A 492 21.76 -12.05 -11.49
C ILE A 492 23.04 -12.42 -10.75
N GLN A 493 23.07 -12.22 -9.41
CA GLN A 493 24.14 -12.63 -8.51
C GLN A 493 23.52 -12.93 -7.14
N SER A 494 23.95 -14.02 -6.51
CA SER A 494 23.52 -14.38 -5.15
C SER A 494 24.58 -15.23 -4.45
N ASP A 495 24.77 -14.94 -3.15
CA ASP A 495 25.57 -15.79 -2.24
C ASP A 495 24.72 -16.88 -1.58
N VAL A 496 23.39 -16.86 -1.82
CA VAL A 496 22.49 -17.93 -1.38
C VAL A 496 22.52 -19.06 -2.41
N PRO A 497 22.81 -20.31 -1.98
CA PRO A 497 22.86 -21.44 -2.91
C PRO A 497 21.56 -21.59 -3.74
N ASN A 498 21.70 -21.95 -5.01
CA ASN A 498 20.59 -22.23 -5.95
C ASN A 498 19.63 -21.05 -6.24
N VAL A 499 19.97 -19.81 -5.88
CA VAL A 499 19.14 -18.63 -6.11
C VAL A 499 19.54 -17.87 -7.38
N GLN A 500 20.82 -17.87 -7.75
CA GLN A 500 21.26 -17.20 -8.97
C GLN A 500 20.54 -17.77 -10.22
N GLY A 501 20.01 -16.89 -11.05
CA GLY A 501 19.19 -17.23 -12.22
C GLY A 501 17.71 -17.44 -11.92
N LYS A 502 17.31 -17.62 -10.66
CA LYS A 502 15.89 -17.75 -10.25
C LYS A 502 15.14 -16.43 -10.45
N ARG A 503 13.82 -16.54 -10.66
CA ARG A 503 12.93 -15.37 -10.75
C ARG A 503 12.75 -14.71 -9.39
N VAL A 504 12.62 -13.40 -9.42
CA VAL A 504 12.29 -12.63 -8.22
C VAL A 504 10.85 -12.95 -7.79
N GLU A 505 10.65 -13.19 -6.51
CA GLU A 505 9.36 -13.55 -5.94
C GLU A 505 8.31 -12.44 -6.09
N PHE A 506 7.04 -12.83 -6.23
CA PHE A 506 5.86 -11.97 -6.41
C PHE A 506 5.86 -11.12 -7.70
N VAL A 507 6.64 -11.50 -8.70
CA VAL A 507 6.69 -10.83 -10.00
C VAL A 507 6.07 -11.73 -11.08
N PRO A 508 4.83 -11.46 -11.54
CA PRO A 508 4.22 -12.20 -12.64
C PRO A 508 4.90 -11.84 -13.97
N LEU A 509 5.03 -12.81 -14.87
CA LEU A 509 5.53 -12.55 -16.23
C LEU A 509 4.58 -11.62 -17.00
N LEU A 510 3.25 -11.87 -16.90
CA LEU A 510 2.21 -11.07 -17.52
C LEU A 510 1.21 -10.59 -16.47
N ASN A 511 0.95 -9.28 -16.48
CA ASN A 511 -0.17 -8.65 -15.80
C ASN A 511 -0.99 -7.90 -16.86
N LEU A 512 -2.16 -8.42 -17.19
CA LEU A 512 -3.06 -7.89 -18.21
C LEU A 512 -4.35 -7.41 -17.56
N LYS A 513 -4.74 -6.18 -17.87
CA LYS A 513 -6.08 -5.66 -17.60
C LYS A 513 -6.63 -5.09 -18.88
N THR A 514 -7.75 -5.59 -19.35
CA THR A 514 -8.38 -5.11 -20.57
C THR A 514 -9.88 -4.95 -20.35
N GLY A 515 -10.50 -4.06 -21.11
CA GLY A 515 -11.92 -3.83 -20.94
C GLY A 515 -12.55 -2.95 -21.99
N ALA A 516 -13.86 -2.81 -21.85
CA ALA A 516 -14.70 -1.97 -22.65
C ALA A 516 -15.56 -1.08 -21.75
N THR A 517 -15.62 0.21 -22.09
CA THR A 517 -16.53 1.16 -21.47
C THR A 517 -17.53 1.62 -22.53
N VAL A 518 -18.82 1.44 -22.26
CA VAL A 518 -19.93 1.87 -23.12
C VAL A 518 -20.74 2.91 -22.36
N LYS A 519 -20.86 4.13 -22.90
CA LYS A 519 -21.56 5.25 -22.24
C LYS A 519 -22.58 5.88 -23.18
N SER A 520 -23.73 6.25 -22.62
CA SER A 520 -24.70 7.16 -23.21
C SER A 520 -24.92 8.34 -22.26
N GLU A 521 -25.88 9.20 -22.56
CA GLU A 521 -26.24 10.33 -21.69
C GLU A 521 -26.58 9.91 -20.27
N LYS A 522 -27.30 8.77 -20.09
CA LYS A 522 -27.80 8.31 -18.81
C LYS A 522 -27.22 6.98 -18.33
N TRP A 523 -26.61 6.21 -19.23
CA TRP A 523 -26.14 4.86 -18.91
C TRP A 523 -24.64 4.73 -19.11
N SER A 524 -23.99 4.02 -18.21
CA SER A 524 -22.62 3.55 -18.40
C SER A 524 -22.51 2.08 -18.05
N PHE A 525 -21.72 1.34 -18.83
CA PHE A 525 -21.39 -0.07 -18.62
C PHE A 525 -19.88 -0.22 -18.77
N ASN A 526 -19.27 -0.98 -17.87
CA ASN A 526 -17.84 -1.29 -17.91
C ASN A 526 -17.69 -2.81 -17.75
N LEU A 527 -17.00 -3.42 -18.67
CA LEU A 527 -16.53 -4.81 -18.59
C LEU A 527 -15.02 -4.76 -18.43
N GLN A 528 -14.48 -5.45 -17.43
CA GLN A 528 -13.04 -5.56 -17.21
C GLN A 528 -12.64 -7.02 -17.05
N VAL A 529 -11.56 -7.40 -17.70
CA VAL A 529 -10.86 -8.67 -17.51
C VAL A 529 -9.50 -8.37 -16.88
N SER A 530 -9.18 -9.04 -15.79
CA SER A 530 -7.86 -9.00 -15.14
C SER A 530 -7.26 -10.41 -15.20
N ALA A 531 -6.07 -10.55 -15.79
CA ALA A 531 -5.37 -11.82 -15.91
C ALA A 531 -3.92 -11.67 -15.47
N LEU A 532 -3.47 -12.56 -14.59
CA LEU A 532 -2.10 -12.64 -14.12
C LEU A 532 -1.56 -14.06 -14.32
N THR A 533 -0.29 -14.14 -14.72
CA THR A 533 0.42 -15.42 -14.75
C THR A 533 0.86 -15.83 -13.35
N GLU A 534 1.30 -17.06 -13.22
CA GLU A 534 1.86 -17.62 -12.01
C GLU A 534 3.01 -16.77 -11.44
N GLN A 535 3.10 -16.75 -10.10
CA GLN A 535 4.14 -16.04 -9.34
C GLN A 535 4.74 -17.00 -8.31
N PHE A 536 6.06 -16.98 -8.19
CA PHE A 536 6.75 -17.65 -7.07
C PHE A 536 6.64 -16.80 -5.80
N THR A 537 6.58 -17.45 -4.64
CA THR A 537 6.46 -16.78 -3.34
C THR A 537 7.74 -16.82 -2.51
N ASP A 538 8.74 -17.53 -2.99
CA ASP A 538 10.04 -17.69 -2.36
C ASP A 538 11.17 -17.57 -3.39
N VAL A 539 12.39 -17.35 -2.88
CA VAL A 539 13.59 -17.10 -3.70
C VAL A 539 14.09 -18.36 -4.43
N GLU A 540 13.70 -19.54 -3.96
CA GLU A 540 14.07 -20.83 -4.58
C GLU A 540 13.17 -21.19 -5.75
N ASN A 541 12.08 -20.42 -5.95
CA ASN A 541 11.04 -20.67 -6.93
C ASN A 541 10.40 -22.05 -6.79
N SER A 542 9.91 -22.35 -5.61
CA SER A 542 9.22 -23.60 -5.34
C SER A 542 7.99 -23.76 -6.27
N GLU A 543 8.01 -24.79 -7.10
CA GLU A 543 6.98 -25.03 -8.13
C GLU A 543 5.75 -25.77 -7.57
N VAL A 544 5.94 -26.48 -6.48
CA VAL A 544 4.92 -27.32 -5.87
C VAL A 544 4.64 -26.81 -4.47
N ALA A 545 3.34 -26.75 -4.11
CA ALA A 545 2.94 -26.60 -2.72
C ALA A 545 3.54 -27.75 -1.89
N GLN A 546 3.81 -27.49 -0.62
CA GLN A 546 4.39 -28.47 0.32
C GLN A 546 3.27 -29.05 1.20
N PRO A 547 2.40 -29.94 0.68
CA PRO A 547 1.31 -30.49 1.47
C PRO A 547 1.85 -31.43 2.57
N GLY A 548 1.18 -31.41 3.71
CA GLY A 548 1.47 -32.31 4.82
C GLY A 548 2.65 -31.93 5.69
N ASP A 549 3.35 -30.81 5.46
CA ASP A 549 4.35 -30.27 6.33
C ASP A 549 3.95 -28.92 6.96
N LEU A 550 4.78 -28.37 7.86
CA LEU A 550 4.52 -27.09 8.51
C LEU A 550 4.48 -25.89 7.56
N ARG A 551 4.85 -26.09 6.31
CA ARG A 551 4.89 -25.06 5.25
C ARG A 551 3.70 -25.15 4.30
N ASP A 552 2.80 -26.15 4.50
CA ASP A 552 1.58 -26.29 3.71
C ASP A 552 0.74 -25.00 3.75
N GLY A 553 0.35 -24.50 2.57
CA GLY A 553 -0.31 -23.21 2.40
C GLY A 553 0.62 -21.99 2.47
N ILE A 554 1.83 -22.13 3.01
CA ILE A 554 2.81 -21.02 3.17
C ILE A 554 3.75 -20.96 1.98
N LEU A 555 4.33 -22.10 1.58
CA LEU A 555 5.22 -22.20 0.42
C LEU A 555 4.49 -22.78 -0.78
N GLY A 556 4.99 -22.39 -1.95
CA GLY A 556 4.43 -22.80 -3.24
C GLY A 556 4.02 -21.59 -4.08
N PRO A 557 3.73 -21.78 -5.37
CA PRO A 557 3.38 -20.69 -6.27
C PRO A 557 2.00 -20.10 -5.95
N ILE A 558 1.77 -18.87 -6.39
CA ILE A 558 0.43 -18.32 -6.61
C ILE A 558 0.07 -18.69 -8.05
N PRO A 559 -0.93 -19.54 -8.29
CA PRO A 559 -1.30 -19.97 -9.65
C PRO A 559 -1.76 -18.80 -10.51
N ALA A 560 -1.66 -18.97 -11.83
CA ALA A 560 -2.26 -18.04 -12.77
C ALA A 560 -3.79 -17.98 -12.56
N TYR A 561 -4.33 -16.78 -12.70
CA TYR A 561 -5.78 -16.56 -12.57
C TYR A 561 -6.28 -15.47 -13.50
N ASN A 562 -7.59 -15.53 -13.79
CA ASN A 562 -8.32 -14.47 -14.46
C ASN A 562 -9.62 -14.17 -13.71
N VAL A 563 -9.99 -12.90 -13.71
CA VAL A 563 -11.23 -12.40 -13.08
C VAL A 563 -11.91 -11.44 -14.02
N ILE A 564 -13.22 -11.58 -14.15
CA ILE A 564 -14.05 -10.70 -14.98
C ILE A 564 -15.03 -9.95 -14.08
N ASP A 565 -15.02 -8.62 -14.21
CA ASP A 565 -15.89 -7.72 -13.47
C ASP A 565 -16.78 -6.95 -14.43
N LEU A 566 -18.04 -6.78 -14.03
CA LEU A 566 -19.04 -5.98 -14.74
C LEU A 566 -19.53 -4.88 -13.78
N SER A 567 -19.52 -3.64 -14.24
CA SER A 567 -20.04 -2.50 -13.45
C SER A 567 -20.73 -1.48 -14.35
N GLY A 568 -21.55 -0.63 -13.77
CA GLY A 568 -22.20 0.43 -14.50
C GLY A 568 -22.95 1.40 -13.61
N ALA A 569 -23.54 2.40 -14.25
CA ALA A 569 -24.38 3.37 -13.59
C ALA A 569 -25.55 3.81 -14.50
N TYR A 570 -26.67 4.07 -13.87
CA TYR A 570 -27.78 4.83 -14.45
C TYR A 570 -27.85 6.19 -13.78
N THR A 571 -27.73 7.26 -14.56
CA THR A 571 -27.60 8.64 -14.06
C THR A 571 -28.78 9.50 -14.52
N PRO A 572 -29.96 9.42 -13.85
CA PRO A 572 -31.08 10.34 -14.07
C PRO A 572 -30.76 11.73 -13.51
N LYS A 573 -31.65 12.71 -13.77
CA LYS A 573 -31.44 14.11 -13.33
C LYS A 573 -31.32 14.27 -11.80
N TRP A 574 -31.89 13.36 -11.01
CA TRP A 574 -31.94 13.44 -9.55
C TRP A 574 -30.76 12.76 -8.85
N GLY A 575 -29.89 12.00 -9.56
CA GLY A 575 -28.78 11.30 -8.94
C GLY A 575 -28.16 10.22 -9.81
N ALA A 576 -27.65 9.15 -9.19
CA ALA A 576 -27.13 7.99 -9.88
C ALA A 576 -27.47 6.68 -9.12
N ILE A 577 -27.69 5.61 -9.87
CA ILE A 577 -27.78 4.25 -9.39
C ILE A 577 -26.56 3.52 -9.93
N ASP A 578 -25.62 3.16 -9.04
CA ASP A 578 -24.41 2.41 -9.37
C ASP A 578 -24.68 0.92 -9.13
N TYR A 579 -24.21 0.04 -10.02
CA TYR A 579 -24.38 -1.41 -9.89
C TYR A 579 -23.14 -2.15 -10.38
N GLY A 580 -22.93 -3.36 -9.86
CA GLY A 580 -21.83 -4.18 -10.36
C GLY A 580 -21.85 -5.61 -9.83
N ILE A 581 -21.11 -6.45 -10.55
CA ILE A 581 -20.83 -7.84 -10.24
C ILE A 581 -19.33 -8.02 -10.37
N ASN A 582 -18.66 -8.25 -9.25
CA ASN A 582 -17.25 -8.60 -9.25
C ASN A 582 -17.10 -10.13 -9.31
N ASN A 583 -16.04 -10.59 -9.97
CA ASN A 583 -15.78 -11.99 -10.16
C ASN A 583 -17.00 -12.72 -10.79
N LEU A 584 -17.42 -12.25 -11.96
CA LEU A 584 -18.65 -12.69 -12.67
C LEU A 584 -18.77 -14.20 -12.79
N PHE A 585 -17.66 -14.92 -13.04
CA PHE A 585 -17.64 -16.36 -13.21
C PHE A 585 -17.36 -17.15 -11.92
N ASN A 586 -17.29 -16.47 -10.78
CA ASN A 586 -17.05 -17.08 -9.47
C ASN A 586 -15.76 -17.91 -9.40
N SER A 587 -14.69 -17.42 -10.02
CA SER A 587 -13.39 -18.08 -9.99
C SER A 587 -12.83 -18.11 -8.57
N THR A 588 -12.32 -19.25 -8.11
CA THR A 588 -11.57 -19.37 -6.86
C THR A 588 -10.11 -19.03 -7.12
N TYR A 589 -9.59 -18.02 -6.46
CA TYR A 589 -8.22 -17.59 -6.63
C TYR A 589 -7.71 -16.90 -5.35
N PHE A 590 -6.41 -16.72 -5.30
CA PHE A 590 -5.75 -15.95 -4.23
C PHE A 590 -4.57 -15.16 -4.78
N THR A 591 -4.16 -14.13 -4.06
CA THR A 591 -3.06 -13.23 -4.45
C THR A 591 -1.93 -13.25 -3.42
N ARG A 592 -2.06 -14.04 -2.35
CA ARG A 592 -1.11 -14.05 -1.26
C ARG A 592 -1.07 -15.39 -0.53
N ARG A 593 0.17 -15.86 -0.29
CA ARG A 593 0.53 -16.80 0.77
C ARG A 593 1.14 -16.01 1.90
N ALA A 594 0.50 -16.00 3.06
CA ALA A 594 0.97 -15.24 4.22
C ALA A 594 1.93 -16.09 5.04
N LEU A 595 3.10 -15.54 5.36
CA LEU A 595 4.09 -16.20 6.22
C LEU A 595 3.71 -16.17 7.71
N GLY A 596 2.87 -15.22 8.08
CA GLY A 596 2.41 -15.00 9.44
C GLY A 596 1.06 -14.29 9.41
N TYR A 597 0.72 -13.60 10.49
CA TYR A 597 -0.55 -12.89 10.62
C TYR A 597 -0.90 -12.01 9.40
N PRO A 598 -2.12 -12.01 8.87
CA PRO A 598 -3.37 -12.68 9.30
C PRO A 598 -3.48 -14.17 9.00
N GLY A 599 -2.43 -14.78 8.41
CA GLY A 599 -2.27 -16.20 8.24
C GLY A 599 -1.76 -16.89 9.50
N PRO A 600 -0.80 -17.81 9.38
CA PRO A 600 -0.14 -18.21 8.12
C PRO A 600 -1.09 -18.90 7.14
N GLY A 601 -0.62 -19.01 5.89
CA GLY A 601 -1.29 -19.76 4.83
C GLY A 601 -1.91 -18.89 3.72
N ILE A 602 -2.69 -19.51 2.86
CA ILE A 602 -3.36 -18.89 1.72
C ILE A 602 -4.47 -17.96 2.20
N ILE A 603 -4.50 -16.75 1.68
CA ILE A 603 -5.59 -15.79 1.89
C ILE A 603 -6.44 -15.76 0.61
N PRO A 604 -7.59 -16.44 0.58
CA PRO A 604 -8.43 -16.50 -0.61
C PRO A 604 -9.04 -15.13 -0.92
N SER A 605 -9.20 -14.86 -2.21
CA SER A 605 -9.90 -13.67 -2.70
C SER A 605 -11.42 -13.87 -2.65
N ALA A 606 -12.17 -12.76 -2.64
CA ALA A 606 -13.63 -12.82 -2.57
C ALA A 606 -14.23 -13.54 -3.79
N PRO A 607 -15.20 -14.45 -3.60
CA PRO A 607 -15.96 -15.04 -4.69
C PRO A 607 -16.88 -14.01 -5.33
N ARG A 608 -17.72 -14.42 -6.29
CA ARG A 608 -18.67 -13.53 -6.94
C ARG A 608 -19.47 -12.73 -5.91
N ASN A 609 -19.51 -11.43 -6.12
CA ASN A 609 -20.28 -10.52 -5.26
C ASN A 609 -20.98 -9.45 -6.10
N ILE A 610 -22.15 -9.03 -5.64
CA ILE A 610 -23.03 -8.09 -6.33
C ILE A 610 -23.22 -6.88 -5.41
N TYR A 611 -23.31 -5.70 -5.97
CA TYR A 611 -23.63 -4.49 -5.24
C TYR A 611 -24.58 -3.57 -6.01
N LEU A 612 -25.35 -2.78 -5.25
CA LEU A 612 -26.22 -1.73 -5.72
C LEU A 612 -26.02 -0.49 -4.86
N GLY A 613 -25.76 0.64 -5.50
CA GLY A 613 -25.55 1.94 -4.85
C GLY A 613 -26.55 2.98 -5.32
N LEU A 614 -26.87 3.91 -4.43
CA LEU A 614 -27.64 5.11 -4.71
C LEU A 614 -26.82 6.34 -4.36
N ARG A 615 -26.68 7.27 -5.29
CA ARG A 615 -25.98 8.53 -5.10
C ARG A 615 -26.90 9.70 -5.39
N ILE A 616 -26.98 10.63 -4.43
CA ILE A 616 -27.77 11.85 -4.53
C ILE A 616 -26.88 13.03 -4.18
N LYS A 617 -26.97 14.10 -4.98
CA LYS A 617 -26.28 15.35 -4.72
C LYS A 617 -27.27 16.50 -4.71
N LEU A 618 -27.14 17.36 -3.71
CA LEU A 618 -27.86 18.62 -3.55
C LEU A 618 -26.85 19.76 -3.49
N ASP A 619 -27.15 20.86 -4.14
CA ASP A 619 -26.32 22.08 -4.10
C ASP A 619 -27.22 23.33 -4.22
N ASP A 620 -26.64 24.51 -4.05
CA ASP A 620 -27.32 25.80 -4.15
C ASP A 620 -27.88 26.12 -5.55
N LYS A 621 -27.54 25.32 -6.57
CA LYS A 621 -28.04 25.42 -7.94
C LYS A 621 -29.13 24.39 -8.25
N THR A 622 -29.32 23.40 -7.38
CA THR A 622 -30.35 22.37 -7.54
C THR A 622 -31.72 22.99 -7.33
N LYS A 623 -32.54 23.05 -8.37
CA LYS A 623 -33.96 23.41 -8.24
C LYS A 623 -34.70 22.19 -7.70
N ILE A 624 -35.20 22.25 -6.49
CA ILE A 624 -36.03 21.23 -5.84
C ILE A 624 -37.42 21.23 -6.49
#